data_7017127f501f17aec21aea6eff4ae8c9
#
_entry.id   7017127f501f17aec21aea6eff4ae8c9
#
_cell.length_a   1.000
_cell.length_b   1.000
_cell.length_c   1.000
_cell.angle_alpha   90.00
_cell.angle_beta   90.00
_cell.angle_gamma   90.00
#
_symmetry.space_group_name_H-M   'P 1'
#
loop_
_entity.id
_entity.type
_entity.pdbx_description
1 polymer ?
#
loop_
_entity_poly.entity_id
_entity_poly.type
_entity_poly.pdbx_seq_one_letter_code
_entity_poly.pdbx_strand_id
1 'polypeptide(L)'
;VEDVFISVLLGSFLCAYGTRLFFKGRGSGGGIDIIGLYLTKTGKGSVGSIYLLVNTVIYLLCFLIYDSQVALYSIVHSCILSFVLDRIHEDNAESAALIITENHELKQQLILDVGRGVTVWDGTGGYSGRRKEVMMVAITRGQYGHLKKQVQGCDEQAFVIFFDHVRISGYFPKLINEKRKNR
;
A
#
# COMPACT_ATOMS: atom_id res chain seq x y z
N VAL A 1 -5.10 -19.25 27.31
CA VAL A 1 -5.02 -20.26 26.23
C VAL A 1 -3.91 -21.22 26.66
N GLU A 2 -4.27 -22.47 26.97
CA GLU A 2 -3.31 -23.48 27.46
C GLU A 2 -2.34 -23.95 26.36
N ASP A 3 -2.75 -23.81 25.08
CA ASP A 3 -1.92 -24.19 23.95
C ASP A 3 -1.00 -23.04 23.54
N VAL A 4 0.29 -23.26 23.71
CA VAL A 4 1.35 -22.30 23.38
C VAL A 4 1.31 -21.93 21.89
N PHE A 5 1.03 -22.88 21.00
CA PHE A 5 0.97 -22.62 19.57
C PHE A 5 -0.16 -21.65 19.20
N ILE A 6 -1.35 -21.86 19.76
CA ILE A 6 -2.48 -20.96 19.55
C ILE A 6 -2.17 -19.55 20.09
N SER A 7 -1.52 -19.47 21.24
CA SER A 7 -1.08 -18.20 21.84
C SER A 7 -0.10 -17.46 20.94
N VAL A 8 0.86 -18.17 20.34
CA VAL A 8 1.82 -17.60 19.39
C VAL A 8 1.12 -17.09 18.14
N LEU A 9 0.19 -17.85 17.57
CA LEU A 9 -0.57 -17.42 16.39
C LEU A 9 -1.36 -16.13 16.68
N LEU A 10 -2.16 -16.12 17.73
CA LEU A 10 -2.98 -14.96 18.10
C LEU A 10 -2.11 -13.74 18.41
N GLY A 11 -1.04 -13.93 19.19
CA GLY A 11 -0.08 -12.88 19.50
C GLY A 11 0.60 -12.31 18.26
N SER A 12 0.95 -13.17 17.30
CA SER A 12 1.56 -12.75 16.03
C SER A 12 0.63 -11.88 15.20
N PHE A 13 -0.63 -12.26 15.08
CA PHE A 13 -1.63 -11.45 14.36
C PHE A 13 -1.90 -10.11 15.05
N LEU A 14 -2.02 -10.08 16.38
CA LEU A 14 -2.19 -8.85 17.13
C LEU A 14 -0.99 -7.92 17.00
N CYS A 15 0.21 -8.45 17.10
CA CYS A 15 1.46 -7.71 16.92
C CYS A 15 1.56 -7.13 15.50
N ALA A 16 1.29 -7.96 14.50
CA ALA A 16 1.30 -7.54 13.10
C ALA A 16 0.26 -6.44 12.82
N TYR A 17 -0.94 -6.56 13.38
CA TYR A 17 -1.96 -5.53 13.28
C TYR A 17 -1.57 -4.24 13.98
N GLY A 18 -0.97 -4.31 15.17
CA GLY A 18 -0.41 -3.16 15.88
C GLY A 18 0.66 -2.44 15.07
N THR A 19 1.61 -3.19 14.50
CA THR A 19 2.66 -2.64 13.62
C THR A 19 2.06 -1.96 12.38
N ARG A 20 1.00 -2.56 11.81
CA ARG A 20 0.25 -1.92 10.72
C ARG A 20 -0.32 -0.56 11.12
N LEU A 21 -0.89 -0.43 12.30
CA LEU A 21 -1.41 0.85 12.79
C LEU A 21 -0.30 1.89 12.98
N PHE A 22 0.86 1.51 13.48
CA PHE A 22 2.02 2.41 13.57
C PHE A 22 2.41 2.96 12.20
N PHE A 23 2.59 2.10 11.20
CA PHE A 23 2.95 2.55 9.84
C PHE A 23 1.86 3.40 9.19
N LYS A 24 0.58 3.07 9.39
CA LYS A 24 -0.53 3.90 8.92
C LYS A 24 -0.54 5.28 9.57
N GLY A 25 -0.16 5.35 10.85
CA GLY A 25 0.03 6.60 11.59
C GLY A 25 1.34 7.35 11.25
N ARG A 26 2.15 6.85 10.28
CA ARG A 26 3.49 7.35 9.94
C ARG A 26 4.48 7.25 11.10
N GLY A 27 4.23 6.35 12.04
CA GLY A 27 5.13 5.99 13.12
C GLY A 27 5.99 4.79 12.76
N SER A 28 6.87 4.42 13.68
CA SER A 28 7.72 3.22 13.62
C SER A 28 7.89 2.70 15.03
N GLY A 29 8.01 1.37 15.18
CA GLY A 29 8.35 0.75 16.46
C GLY A 29 9.81 0.96 16.85
N GLY A 30 10.63 1.52 15.98
CA GLY A 30 12.08 1.69 16.18
C GLY A 30 12.91 0.50 15.67
N GLY A 31 14.23 0.57 15.86
CA GLY A 31 15.14 -0.54 15.53
C GLY A 31 15.13 -0.93 14.05
N ILE A 32 14.89 -2.19 13.76
CA ILE A 32 14.90 -2.79 12.40
C ILE A 32 13.85 -2.17 11.49
N ASP A 33 12.73 -1.68 12.03
CA ASP A 33 11.67 -1.03 11.27
C ASP A 33 12.19 0.20 10.51
N ILE A 34 13.06 1.00 11.14
CA ILE A 34 13.65 2.19 10.51
C ILE A 34 14.55 1.78 9.34
N ILE A 35 15.37 0.75 9.54
CA ILE A 35 16.25 0.20 8.50
C ILE A 35 15.40 -0.36 7.36
N GLY A 36 14.38 -1.13 7.69
CA GLY A 36 13.44 -1.70 6.73
C GLY A 36 12.77 -0.62 5.86
N LEU A 37 12.22 0.41 6.48
CA LEU A 37 11.61 1.54 5.78
C LEU A 37 12.59 2.31 4.90
N TYR A 38 13.83 2.51 5.37
CA TYR A 38 14.87 3.19 4.60
C TYR A 38 15.26 2.39 3.35
N LEU A 39 15.54 1.08 3.51
CA LEU A 39 15.90 0.20 2.40
C LEU A 39 14.78 0.05 1.38
N THR A 40 13.54 0.01 1.84
CA THR A 40 12.40 -0.04 0.93
C THR A 40 12.22 1.25 0.15
N LYS A 41 12.39 2.43 0.77
CA LYS A 41 12.36 3.71 0.06
C LYS A 41 13.47 3.82 -1.00
N THR A 42 14.60 3.15 -0.79
CA THR A 42 15.71 3.10 -1.76
C THR A 42 15.56 1.99 -2.81
N GLY A 43 14.47 1.22 -2.76
CA GLY A 43 14.20 0.13 -3.72
C GLY A 43 15.09 -1.10 -3.53
N LYS A 44 15.69 -1.27 -2.36
CA LYS A 44 16.64 -2.37 -2.07
C LYS A 44 16.05 -3.54 -1.29
N GLY A 45 14.72 -3.65 -1.24
CA GLY A 45 14.02 -4.76 -0.58
C GLY A 45 12.70 -4.34 0.04
N SER A 46 11.95 -5.29 0.59
CA SER A 46 10.74 -5.03 1.36
C SER A 46 11.04 -5.02 2.88
N VAL A 47 10.21 -4.32 3.65
CA VAL A 47 10.34 -4.28 5.11
C VAL A 47 10.27 -5.69 5.69
N GLY A 48 9.31 -6.50 5.21
CA GLY A 48 9.13 -7.87 5.67
C GLY A 48 10.32 -8.77 5.36
N SER A 49 10.90 -8.68 4.16
CA SER A 49 12.08 -9.47 3.78
C SER A 49 13.28 -9.17 4.67
N ILE A 50 13.51 -7.91 5.00
CA ILE A 50 14.62 -7.49 5.86
C ILE A 50 14.38 -7.98 7.29
N TYR A 51 13.14 -7.84 7.76
CA TYR A 51 12.74 -8.32 9.07
C TYR A 51 12.94 -9.83 9.20
N LEU A 52 12.52 -10.58 8.18
CA LEU A 52 12.69 -12.03 8.13
C LEU A 52 14.16 -12.43 8.13
N LEU A 53 14.99 -11.77 7.33
CA LEU A 53 16.43 -12.08 7.24
C LEU A 53 17.15 -11.87 8.56
N VAL A 54 16.95 -10.72 9.22
CA VAL A 54 17.59 -10.42 10.50
C VAL A 54 17.11 -11.37 11.59
N ASN A 55 15.81 -11.62 11.66
CA ASN A 55 15.25 -12.55 12.65
C ASN A 55 15.69 -13.99 12.40
N THR A 56 15.88 -14.43 11.16
CA THR A 56 16.39 -15.77 10.86
C THR A 56 17.79 -15.97 11.45
N VAL A 57 18.67 -14.97 11.34
CA VAL A 57 20.02 -15.05 11.96
C VAL A 57 19.91 -15.14 13.47
N ILE A 58 19.05 -14.32 14.08
CA ILE A 58 18.84 -14.34 15.54
C ILE A 58 18.29 -15.71 16.00
N TYR A 59 17.34 -16.27 15.27
CA TYR A 59 16.73 -17.55 15.67
C TYR A 59 17.62 -18.75 15.45
N LEU A 60 18.53 -18.71 14.47
CA LEU A 60 19.59 -19.71 14.34
C LEU A 60 20.51 -19.69 15.56
N LEU A 61 20.86 -18.52 16.06
CA LEU A 61 21.62 -18.39 17.31
C LEU A 61 20.80 -18.87 18.51
N CYS A 62 19.52 -18.51 18.58
CA CYS A 62 18.63 -18.97 19.63
C CYS A 62 18.45 -20.49 19.64
N PHE A 63 18.41 -21.13 18.48
CA PHE A 63 18.32 -22.59 18.36
C PHE A 63 19.50 -23.30 18.98
N LEU A 64 20.70 -22.68 18.97
CA LEU A 64 21.93 -23.24 19.61
C LEU A 64 21.94 -23.08 21.13
N ILE A 65 21.20 -22.10 21.67
CA ILE A 65 21.23 -21.69 23.07
C ILE A 65 19.99 -22.17 23.82
N TYR A 66 18.84 -22.17 23.18
CA TYR A 66 17.53 -22.45 23.73
C TYR A 66 16.94 -23.74 23.18
N ASP A 67 15.73 -24.08 23.65
CA ASP A 67 14.98 -25.23 23.19
C ASP A 67 14.49 -25.01 21.73
N SER A 68 14.49 -26.09 20.96
CA SER A 68 14.04 -26.14 19.56
C SER A 68 12.60 -25.64 19.38
N GLN A 69 11.73 -25.84 20.35
CA GLN A 69 10.33 -25.35 20.30
C GLN A 69 10.26 -23.83 20.30
N VAL A 70 11.08 -23.16 21.12
CA VAL A 70 11.13 -21.69 21.18
C VAL A 70 11.57 -21.11 19.83
N ALA A 71 12.60 -21.69 19.22
CA ALA A 71 13.08 -21.26 17.92
C ALA A 71 12.01 -21.45 16.83
N LEU A 72 11.31 -22.59 16.82
CA LEU A 72 10.25 -22.87 15.85
C LEU A 72 9.08 -21.87 15.96
N TYR A 73 8.59 -21.61 17.17
CA TYR A 73 7.52 -20.66 17.40
C TYR A 73 7.92 -19.22 17.03
N SER A 74 9.17 -18.86 17.24
CA SER A 74 9.72 -17.56 16.86
C SER A 74 9.79 -17.40 15.32
N ILE A 75 10.13 -18.46 14.59
CA ILE A 75 10.09 -18.48 13.14
C ILE A 75 8.65 -18.28 12.62
N VAL A 76 7.68 -19.01 13.18
CA VAL A 76 6.26 -18.87 12.81
C VAL A 76 5.79 -17.44 13.05
N HIS A 77 6.11 -16.84 14.20
CA HIS A 77 5.80 -15.45 14.52
C HIS A 77 6.36 -14.49 13.47
N SER A 78 7.63 -14.64 13.11
CA SER A 78 8.30 -13.77 12.14
C SER A 78 7.75 -13.92 10.72
N CYS A 79 7.37 -15.13 10.32
CA CYS A 79 6.74 -15.36 9.04
C CYS A 79 5.40 -14.62 8.93
N ILE A 80 4.56 -14.70 9.98
CA ILE A 80 3.27 -14.00 10.01
C ILE A 80 3.50 -12.49 9.97
N LEU A 81 4.40 -11.98 10.78
CA LEU A 81 4.71 -10.55 10.85
C LEU A 81 5.25 -10.03 9.53
N SER A 82 6.21 -10.72 8.91
CA SER A 82 6.78 -10.38 7.61
C SER A 82 5.70 -10.33 6.53
N PHE A 83 4.84 -11.33 6.45
CA PHE A 83 3.75 -11.38 5.48
C PHE A 83 2.80 -10.19 5.62
N VAL A 84 2.42 -9.84 6.86
CA VAL A 84 1.54 -8.69 7.10
C VAL A 84 2.24 -7.37 6.78
N LEU A 85 3.52 -7.23 7.12
CA LEU A 85 4.30 -6.03 6.82
C LEU A 85 4.43 -5.78 5.30
N ASP A 86 4.67 -6.81 4.52
CA ASP A 86 4.76 -6.69 3.07
C ASP A 86 3.43 -6.28 2.43
N ARG A 87 2.31 -6.79 2.94
CA ARG A 87 0.97 -6.34 2.51
C ARG A 87 0.71 -4.87 2.74
N ILE A 88 1.19 -4.32 3.85
CA ILE A 88 1.06 -2.88 4.15
C ILE A 88 1.84 -2.05 3.13
N HIS A 89 3.00 -2.56 2.72
CA HIS A 89 3.86 -1.88 1.77
C HIS A 89 3.24 -1.84 0.37
N GLU A 90 2.62 -2.93 -0.04
CA GLU A 90 1.88 -2.99 -1.30
C GLU A 90 0.74 -1.98 -1.36
N ASP A 91 0.00 -1.78 -0.26
CA ASP A 91 -1.09 -0.80 -0.18
C ASP A 91 -0.62 0.65 -0.39
N ASN A 92 0.63 0.95 -0.06
CA ASN A 92 1.25 2.27 -0.23
C ASN A 92 2.06 2.40 -1.53
N ALA A 93 2.13 1.36 -2.35
CA ALA A 93 2.84 1.40 -3.63
C ALA A 93 2.22 2.45 -4.55
N GLU A 94 3.10 3.22 -5.20
CA GLU A 94 2.67 4.19 -6.20
C GLU A 94 2.14 3.47 -7.42
N SER A 95 1.01 3.94 -7.90
CA SER A 95 0.26 3.38 -9.01
C SER A 95 -0.36 4.50 -9.83
N ALA A 96 -0.76 4.21 -11.06
CA ALA A 96 -1.51 5.14 -11.87
C ALA A 96 -2.84 4.51 -12.28
N ALA A 97 -3.86 5.33 -12.44
CA ALA A 97 -5.12 4.93 -13.03
C ALA A 97 -5.37 5.71 -14.31
N LEU A 98 -5.77 5.02 -15.35
CA LEU A 98 -6.29 5.58 -16.60
C LEU A 98 -7.80 5.34 -16.62
N ILE A 99 -8.56 6.40 -16.69
CA ILE A 99 -10.02 6.39 -16.66
C ILE A 99 -10.52 6.86 -18.02
N ILE A 100 -11.44 6.13 -18.61
CA ILE A 100 -12.03 6.46 -19.90
C ILE A 100 -13.54 6.55 -19.71
N THR A 101 -14.10 7.74 -20.02
CA THR A 101 -15.51 8.06 -19.78
C THR A 101 -16.09 8.94 -20.91
N GLU A 102 -17.39 8.94 -21.04
CA GLU A 102 -18.15 9.90 -21.86
C GLU A 102 -18.73 11.03 -20.99
N ASN A 103 -18.61 10.94 -19.65
CA ASN A 103 -19.14 11.91 -18.71
C ASN A 103 -18.11 12.99 -18.33
N HIS A 104 -18.34 14.22 -18.79
CA HIS A 104 -17.46 15.37 -18.53
C HIS A 104 -17.48 15.87 -17.07
N GLU A 105 -18.49 15.52 -16.29
CA GLU A 105 -18.59 15.95 -14.88
C GLU A 105 -17.66 15.13 -13.95
N LEU A 106 -17.32 13.93 -14.35
CA LEU A 106 -16.43 13.03 -13.59
C LEU A 106 -15.08 13.68 -13.24
N LYS A 107 -14.54 14.49 -14.14
CA LYS A 107 -13.29 15.22 -13.94
C LYS A 107 -13.30 16.11 -12.71
N GLN A 108 -14.38 16.89 -12.50
CA GLN A 108 -14.48 17.82 -11.38
C GLN A 108 -14.57 17.05 -10.04
N GLN A 109 -15.33 15.97 -10.03
CA GLN A 109 -15.48 15.14 -8.84
C GLN A 109 -14.16 14.44 -8.47
N LEU A 110 -13.43 13.89 -9.44
CA LEU A 110 -12.15 13.25 -9.20
C LEU A 110 -11.08 14.22 -8.67
N ILE A 111 -11.01 15.44 -9.19
CA ILE A 111 -10.05 16.46 -8.72
C ILE A 111 -10.32 16.80 -7.24
N LEU A 112 -11.59 16.90 -6.84
CA LEU A 112 -11.98 17.25 -5.48
C LEU A 112 -11.70 16.11 -4.49
N ASP A 113 -11.98 14.87 -4.88
CA ASP A 113 -11.98 13.72 -3.98
C ASP A 113 -10.61 13.04 -3.87
N VAL A 114 -9.91 12.89 -4.97
CA VAL A 114 -8.58 12.26 -4.97
C VAL A 114 -7.52 13.19 -4.39
N GLY A 115 -7.76 14.51 -4.43
CA GLY A 115 -6.84 15.52 -3.90
C GLY A 115 -5.47 15.52 -4.59
N ARG A 116 -5.43 15.08 -5.87
CA ARG A 116 -4.23 14.97 -6.70
C ARG A 116 -4.48 15.54 -8.08
N GLY A 117 -3.41 15.89 -8.77
CA GLY A 117 -3.51 16.33 -10.16
C GLY A 117 -4.07 15.23 -11.07
N VAL A 118 -5.04 15.59 -11.87
CA VAL A 118 -5.61 14.74 -12.92
C VAL A 118 -5.23 15.36 -14.27
N THR A 119 -4.60 14.58 -15.12
CA THR A 119 -4.29 14.98 -16.50
C THR A 119 -5.40 14.45 -17.41
N VAL A 120 -5.96 15.31 -18.23
CA VAL A 120 -7.10 14.97 -19.10
C VAL A 120 -6.74 15.28 -20.54
N TRP A 121 -7.12 14.37 -21.44
CA TRP A 121 -7.08 14.59 -22.88
C TRP A 121 -8.30 13.99 -23.57
N ASP A 122 -8.65 14.53 -24.73
CA ASP A 122 -9.74 14.04 -25.54
C ASP A 122 -9.31 12.81 -26.35
N GLY A 123 -10.20 11.85 -26.43
CA GLY A 123 -10.04 10.65 -27.24
C GLY A 123 -11.30 10.37 -28.08
N THR A 124 -11.18 9.47 -29.03
CA THR A 124 -12.32 8.98 -29.82
C THR A 124 -12.38 7.48 -29.72
N GLY A 125 -13.55 6.94 -29.41
CA GLY A 125 -13.77 5.50 -29.39
C GLY A 125 -13.60 4.91 -30.80
N GLY A 126 -12.62 4.04 -30.99
CA GLY A 126 -12.29 3.48 -32.30
C GLY A 126 -13.45 2.70 -32.97
N TYR A 127 -14.30 2.08 -32.16
CA TYR A 127 -15.48 1.36 -32.67
C TYR A 127 -16.73 2.25 -32.74
N SER A 128 -16.98 3.03 -31.68
CA SER A 128 -18.20 3.82 -31.55
C SER A 128 -18.14 5.18 -32.28
N GLY A 129 -16.96 5.68 -32.62
CA GLY A 129 -16.73 7.02 -33.12
C GLY A 129 -17.07 8.14 -32.12
N ARG A 130 -17.49 7.81 -30.92
CA ARG A 130 -17.91 8.79 -29.91
C ARG A 130 -16.71 9.45 -29.25
N ARG A 131 -16.87 10.72 -28.90
CA ARG A 131 -15.89 11.47 -28.13
C ARG A 131 -15.85 10.92 -26.70
N LYS A 132 -14.64 10.73 -26.18
CA LYS A 132 -14.37 10.26 -24.82
C LYS A 132 -13.34 11.15 -24.14
N GLU A 133 -13.47 11.32 -22.84
CA GLU A 133 -12.39 11.88 -22.01
C GLU A 133 -11.54 10.75 -21.46
N VAL A 134 -10.24 10.91 -21.60
CA VAL A 134 -9.23 10.02 -21.03
C VAL A 134 -8.53 10.77 -19.92
N MET A 135 -8.57 10.25 -18.71
CA MET A 135 -8.01 10.89 -17.53
C MET A 135 -6.95 10.00 -16.91
N MET A 136 -5.80 10.58 -16.60
CA MET A 136 -4.73 9.89 -15.86
C MET A 136 -4.54 10.53 -14.50
N VAL A 137 -4.49 9.69 -13.47
CA VAL A 137 -4.28 10.12 -12.09
C VAL A 137 -3.29 9.18 -11.41
N ALA A 138 -2.34 9.76 -10.68
CA ALA A 138 -1.45 9.00 -9.84
C ALA A 138 -2.10 8.77 -8.46
N ILE A 139 -2.16 7.52 -8.05
CA ILE A 139 -2.81 7.08 -6.82
C ILE A 139 -1.91 6.08 -6.08
N THR A 140 -2.35 5.64 -4.92
CA THR A 140 -1.77 4.47 -4.26
C THR A 140 -2.69 3.27 -4.45
N ARG A 141 -2.12 2.07 -4.39
CA ARG A 141 -2.88 0.82 -4.53
C ARG A 141 -4.05 0.72 -3.54
N GLY A 142 -3.87 1.22 -2.32
CA GLY A 142 -4.94 1.29 -1.31
C GLY A 142 -6.13 2.17 -1.71
N GLN A 143 -5.99 3.04 -2.72
CA GLN A 143 -7.06 3.90 -3.22
C GLN A 143 -7.89 3.29 -4.36
N TYR A 144 -7.51 2.10 -4.88
CA TYR A 144 -8.20 1.47 -6.02
C TYR A 144 -9.70 1.27 -5.79
N GLY A 145 -10.06 0.70 -4.65
CA GLY A 145 -11.45 0.43 -4.32
C GLY A 145 -12.30 1.69 -4.20
N HIS A 146 -11.71 2.75 -3.66
CA HIS A 146 -12.37 4.05 -3.53
C HIS A 146 -12.57 4.71 -4.90
N LEU A 147 -11.50 4.79 -5.70
CA LEU A 147 -11.55 5.34 -7.04
C LEU A 147 -12.53 4.60 -7.94
N LYS A 148 -12.52 3.26 -7.90
CA LYS A 148 -13.45 2.44 -8.69
C LYS A 148 -14.91 2.75 -8.33
N LYS A 149 -15.24 2.84 -7.06
CA LYS A 149 -16.60 3.16 -6.60
C LYS A 149 -17.04 4.55 -7.04
N GLN A 150 -16.16 5.54 -6.98
CA GLN A 150 -16.44 6.89 -7.43
C GLN A 150 -16.71 6.95 -8.92
N VAL A 151 -15.83 6.35 -9.72
CA VAL A 151 -15.99 6.35 -11.19
C VAL A 151 -17.30 5.66 -11.58
N GLN A 152 -17.56 4.48 -11.03
CA GLN A 152 -18.79 3.73 -11.33
C GLN A 152 -20.06 4.42 -10.83
N GLY A 153 -19.98 5.18 -9.73
CA GLY A 153 -21.11 5.95 -9.21
C GLY A 153 -21.48 7.15 -10.07
N CYS A 154 -20.53 7.66 -10.87
CA CYS A 154 -20.76 8.82 -11.76
C CYS A 154 -21.06 8.39 -13.20
N ASP A 155 -20.47 7.31 -13.65
CA ASP A 155 -20.65 6.77 -15.01
C ASP A 155 -20.45 5.24 -14.98
N GLU A 156 -21.53 4.50 -15.07
CA GLU A 156 -21.50 3.02 -15.10
C GLU A 156 -20.81 2.46 -16.35
N GLN A 157 -20.70 3.24 -17.42
CA GLN A 157 -20.04 2.84 -18.66
C GLN A 157 -18.56 3.21 -18.70
N ALA A 158 -18.10 3.98 -17.71
CA ALA A 158 -16.69 4.28 -17.58
C ALA A 158 -15.89 3.05 -17.17
N PHE A 159 -14.68 2.92 -17.69
CA PHE A 159 -13.76 1.89 -17.25
C PHE A 159 -12.43 2.48 -16.79
N VAL A 160 -11.80 1.77 -15.86
CA VAL A 160 -10.55 2.18 -15.23
C VAL A 160 -9.51 1.09 -15.43
N ILE A 161 -8.35 1.48 -15.95
CA ILE A 161 -7.16 0.63 -16.05
C ILE A 161 -6.20 1.06 -14.95
N PHE A 162 -5.79 0.12 -14.10
CA PHE A 162 -4.80 0.36 -13.07
C PHE A 162 -3.43 -0.12 -13.54
N PHE A 163 -2.42 0.72 -13.35
CA PHE A 163 -1.02 0.40 -13.59
C PHE A 163 -0.33 0.27 -12.24
N ASP A 164 0.05 -0.95 -11.88
CA ASP A 164 0.79 -1.23 -10.65
C ASP A 164 2.29 -0.91 -10.81
N HIS A 165 2.94 -0.61 -9.68
CA HIS A 165 4.39 -0.40 -9.60
C HIS A 165 4.92 0.70 -10.52
N VAL A 166 4.18 1.78 -10.67
CA VAL A 166 4.63 2.95 -11.44
C VAL A 166 5.63 3.74 -10.59
N ARG A 167 6.79 4.07 -11.19
CA ARG A 167 7.73 5.00 -10.57
C ARG A 167 7.38 6.43 -11.00
N ILE A 168 6.99 7.26 -10.05
CA ILE A 168 6.72 8.67 -10.29
C ILE A 168 7.98 9.45 -9.91
N SER A 169 8.58 10.14 -10.88
CA SER A 169 9.75 10.99 -10.67
C SER A 169 9.40 12.43 -11.01
N GLY A 170 9.79 13.38 -10.17
CA GLY A 170 9.54 14.80 -10.36
C GLY A 170 8.72 15.44 -9.25
N TYR A 171 8.35 16.71 -9.46
CA TYR A 171 7.52 17.44 -8.52
C TYR A 171 6.06 16.99 -8.57
N PHE A 172 5.68 16.16 -7.61
CA PHE A 172 4.33 15.65 -7.47
C PHE A 172 3.77 16.02 -6.10
N PRO A 173 3.14 17.20 -5.95
CA PRO A 173 2.63 17.67 -4.67
C PRO A 173 1.48 16.76 -4.20
N LYS A 174 1.61 16.24 -2.99
CA LYS A 174 0.49 15.60 -2.29
C LYS A 174 -0.42 16.71 -1.77
N LEU A 175 -1.46 17.07 -2.50
CA LEU A 175 -2.39 18.16 -2.20
C LEU A 175 -3.10 18.07 -0.83
N ILE A 176 -2.95 16.98 -0.12
CA ILE A 176 -3.61 16.72 1.18
C ILE A 176 -3.14 17.66 2.30
N ASN A 177 -1.99 18.36 2.16
CA ASN A 177 -1.43 19.17 3.26
C ASN A 177 -1.72 20.67 3.20
N GLU A 178 -2.21 21.21 2.09
CA GLU A 178 -2.45 22.67 2.02
C GLU A 178 -3.76 23.11 2.66
N LYS A 179 -4.81 22.26 2.66
CA LYS A 179 -6.09 22.60 3.32
C LYS A 179 -6.04 22.56 4.84
N ARG A 180 -5.00 21.98 5.46
CA ARG A 180 -4.82 21.98 6.92
C ARG A 180 -4.00 23.14 7.46
N LYS A 181 -3.32 23.91 6.59
CA LYS A 181 -2.49 25.05 6.99
C LYS A 181 -3.26 26.38 7.01
N ASN A 182 -4.46 26.41 6.43
CA ASN A 182 -5.31 27.59 6.32
C ASN A 182 -6.62 27.50 7.13
N ARG A 183 -6.61 26.67 8.19
CA ARG A 183 -7.66 26.70 9.22
C ARG A 183 -7.07 26.86 10.61
#